data_6556787ca1fabb0873f7c5c122639a3b
#
_entry.id   6556787ca1fabb0873f7c5c122639a3b
#
_cell.length_a   1.000
_cell.length_b   1.000
_cell.length_c   1.000
_cell.angle_alpha   90.00
_cell.angle_beta   90.00
_cell.angle_gamma   90.00
#
_symmetry.space_group_name_H-M   'P 1'
#
loop_
_entity.id
_entity.type
_entity.pdbx_description
1 polymer ?
#
loop_
_entity_poly.entity_id
_entity_poly.type
_entity_poly.pdbx_seq_one_letter_code
_entity_poly.pdbx_strand_id
1 'polypeptide(L)'
;MKRLLLALFAALCLTACSNSKKADKILVIYYSQSNTTKTVAQEIQKQLGCDIAEIECVEPYTGDFGAVIGRWQQEQKDGKTAEIKPLSKNVADYDVIFLGYPIWGGTYASPVATFLKNTDFQGKKVVPFCTFGSGGLNTSTDALKKNAKNANIVEGYGIRQARIAKVSGEVEQFLIKAGFKEGTVEQLPEFSAQKEVTESEMNIFNQACSDYQMPLGTPSTVGSRQIKGGTEYLYTVEGQMGKSQIYVIALDGAKPEFTQVVR
;
A
#
# COMPACT_ATOMS: atom_id res chain seq x y z
N MET A 1 17.62 -46.44 67.91
CA MET A 1 16.39 -46.48 67.10
C MET A 1 16.41 -45.29 66.16
N LYS A 2 16.89 -45.52 64.95
CA LYS A 2 17.01 -44.46 63.93
C LYS A 2 15.75 -44.48 63.07
N ARG A 3 15.01 -43.33 63.10
CA ARG A 3 13.85 -43.17 62.19
C ARG A 3 14.31 -42.59 60.89
N LEU A 4 14.08 -43.33 59.78
CA LEU A 4 14.34 -42.96 58.43
C LEU A 4 13.14 -42.14 57.94
N LEU A 5 13.35 -40.87 57.58
CA LEU A 5 12.37 -40.03 56.90
C LEU A 5 12.60 -40.15 55.39
N LEU A 6 11.63 -40.80 54.69
CA LEU A 6 11.58 -40.78 53.24
C LEU A 6 10.91 -39.48 52.80
N ALA A 7 11.68 -38.60 52.13
CA ALA A 7 11.15 -37.43 51.46
C ALA A 7 10.71 -37.86 50.04
N LEU A 8 9.41 -37.82 49.79
CA LEU A 8 8.80 -38.03 48.46
C LEU A 8 8.95 -36.73 47.67
N PHE A 9 9.84 -36.70 46.67
CA PHE A 9 9.94 -35.60 45.72
C PHE A 9 8.88 -35.82 44.60
N ALA A 10 7.76 -35.12 44.70
CA ALA A 10 6.76 -35.05 43.63
C ALA A 10 7.30 -34.10 42.55
N ALA A 11 7.83 -34.62 41.45
CA ALA A 11 8.16 -33.85 40.27
C ALA A 11 6.88 -33.37 39.58
N LEU A 12 6.53 -32.13 39.78
CA LEU A 12 5.44 -31.44 39.04
C LEU A 12 5.95 -31.12 37.65
N CYS A 13 5.68 -31.97 36.66
CA CYS A 13 5.86 -31.67 35.26
C CYS A 13 4.88 -30.57 34.83
N LEU A 14 5.31 -29.32 34.91
CA LEU A 14 4.65 -28.22 34.24
C LEU A 14 4.81 -28.42 32.72
N THR A 15 3.86 -29.08 32.09
CA THR A 15 3.70 -29.01 30.63
C THR A 15 3.27 -27.59 30.29
N ALA A 16 4.23 -26.72 30.01
CA ALA A 16 3.99 -25.45 29.36
C ALA A 16 3.45 -25.78 27.95
N CYS A 17 2.13 -25.78 27.78
CA CYS A 17 1.50 -25.67 26.47
C CYS A 17 1.89 -24.31 25.91
N SER A 18 3.01 -24.26 25.18
CA SER A 18 3.29 -23.15 24.29
C SER A 18 2.24 -23.22 23.18
N ASN A 19 1.18 -22.41 23.30
CA ASN A 19 0.32 -22.08 22.17
C ASN A 19 1.17 -21.30 21.17
N SER A 20 1.96 -22.00 20.36
CA SER A 20 2.57 -21.41 19.17
C SER A 20 1.40 -21.00 18.27
N LYS A 21 1.08 -19.70 18.22
CA LYS A 21 0.17 -19.19 17.19
C LYS A 21 0.69 -19.70 15.85
N LYS A 22 -0.13 -20.50 15.16
CA LYS A 22 0.15 -20.91 13.80
C LYS A 22 0.41 -19.65 12.98
N ALA A 23 1.54 -19.60 12.26
CA ALA A 23 1.84 -18.46 11.40
C ALA A 23 0.72 -18.29 10.35
N ASP A 24 0.29 -17.06 10.15
CA ASP A 24 -0.74 -16.73 9.16
C ASP A 24 -0.29 -17.19 7.76
N LYS A 25 -1.17 -17.86 7.04
CA LYS A 25 -0.95 -18.22 5.64
C LYS A 25 -1.29 -17.01 4.77
N ILE A 26 -0.28 -16.45 4.10
CA ILE A 26 -0.38 -15.19 3.36
C ILE A 26 -0.44 -15.45 1.86
N LEU A 27 -1.34 -14.75 1.16
CA LEU A 27 -1.41 -14.71 -0.30
C LEU A 27 -1.32 -13.27 -0.79
N VAL A 28 -0.41 -13.00 -1.74
CA VAL A 28 -0.38 -11.76 -2.51
C VAL A 28 -1.20 -11.95 -3.77
N ILE A 29 -2.26 -11.16 -3.93
CA ILE A 29 -3.09 -11.11 -5.15
C ILE A 29 -2.92 -9.73 -5.76
N TYR A 30 -2.71 -9.64 -7.07
CA TYR A 30 -2.55 -8.34 -7.71
C TYR A 30 -3.03 -8.35 -9.16
N TYR A 31 -3.41 -7.16 -9.63
CA TYR A 31 -3.50 -6.81 -11.04
C TYR A 31 -2.41 -5.80 -11.38
N SER A 32 -1.79 -5.94 -12.55
CA SER A 32 -0.76 -4.99 -13.01
C SER A 32 -0.87 -4.71 -14.51
N GLN A 33 -1.03 -3.43 -14.90
CA GLN A 33 -1.10 -3.03 -16.30
C GLN A 33 0.28 -2.80 -16.91
N SER A 34 1.19 -2.16 -16.17
CA SER A 34 2.51 -1.72 -16.63
C SER A 34 3.67 -2.37 -15.88
N ASN A 35 3.44 -3.51 -15.25
CA ASN A 35 4.36 -4.23 -14.37
C ASN A 35 4.75 -3.48 -13.06
N THR A 36 4.34 -2.24 -12.85
CA THR A 36 4.69 -1.49 -11.63
C THR A 36 4.09 -2.14 -10.38
N THR A 37 2.79 -2.47 -10.39
CA THR A 37 2.15 -3.17 -9.27
C THR A 37 2.72 -4.58 -9.08
N LYS A 38 3.07 -5.26 -10.18
CA LYS A 38 3.76 -6.56 -10.16
C LYS A 38 5.09 -6.49 -9.42
N THR A 39 5.89 -5.44 -9.65
CA THR A 39 7.16 -5.22 -8.94
C THR A 39 6.95 -5.11 -7.44
N VAL A 40 5.92 -4.38 -6.99
CA VAL A 40 5.56 -4.29 -5.56
C VAL A 40 5.11 -5.65 -5.02
N ALA A 41 4.24 -6.35 -5.75
CA ALA A 41 3.74 -7.68 -5.36
C ALA A 41 4.88 -8.70 -5.18
N GLN A 42 5.82 -8.73 -6.11
CA GLN A 42 6.98 -9.60 -6.05
C GLN A 42 7.94 -9.25 -4.91
N GLU A 43 8.07 -7.96 -4.58
CA GLU A 43 8.90 -7.56 -3.44
C GLU A 43 8.24 -7.96 -2.11
N ILE A 44 6.91 -7.81 -1.96
CA ILE A 44 6.17 -8.31 -0.78
C ILE A 44 6.33 -9.83 -0.69
N GLN A 45 6.11 -10.56 -1.79
CA GLN A 45 6.29 -12.01 -1.85
C GLN A 45 7.69 -12.42 -1.40
N LYS A 46 8.72 -11.80 -1.94
CA LYS A 46 10.12 -12.08 -1.63
C LYS A 46 10.44 -11.88 -0.15
N GLN A 47 9.95 -10.78 0.44
CA GLN A 47 10.24 -10.44 1.83
C GLN A 47 9.48 -11.32 2.83
N LEU A 48 8.28 -11.79 2.47
CA LEU A 48 7.45 -12.64 3.33
C LEU A 48 7.58 -14.15 3.03
N GLY A 49 8.17 -14.54 1.90
CA GLY A 49 8.25 -15.94 1.49
C GLY A 49 6.88 -16.59 1.27
N CYS A 50 5.88 -15.81 0.82
CA CYS A 50 4.48 -16.25 0.72
C CYS A 50 4.06 -16.59 -0.71
N ASP A 51 2.82 -17.08 -0.87
CA ASP A 51 2.23 -17.35 -2.18
C ASP A 51 1.85 -16.07 -2.92
N ILE A 52 1.80 -16.14 -4.27
CA ILE A 52 1.41 -15.02 -5.13
C ILE A 52 0.49 -15.49 -6.25
N ALA A 53 -0.47 -14.66 -6.65
CA ALA A 53 -1.38 -14.89 -7.78
C ALA A 53 -1.67 -13.58 -8.52
N GLU A 54 -1.61 -13.62 -9.85
CA GLU A 54 -1.97 -12.48 -10.70
C GLU A 54 -3.44 -12.56 -11.13
N ILE A 55 -4.16 -11.44 -11.08
CA ILE A 55 -5.47 -11.30 -11.70
C ILE A 55 -5.23 -11.04 -13.18
N GLU A 56 -5.63 -11.98 -14.03
CA GLU A 56 -5.51 -11.86 -15.48
C GLU A 56 -6.85 -11.55 -16.12
N CYS A 57 -6.88 -10.58 -17.07
CA CYS A 57 -8.06 -10.34 -17.89
C CYS A 57 -8.23 -11.42 -18.95
N VAL A 58 -9.47 -11.78 -19.28
CA VAL A 58 -9.79 -12.58 -20.47
C VAL A 58 -9.35 -11.82 -21.71
N GLU A 59 -9.70 -10.53 -21.80
CA GLU A 59 -9.23 -9.59 -22.80
C GLU A 59 -8.29 -8.57 -22.14
N PRO A 60 -6.98 -8.67 -22.33
CA PRO A 60 -6.04 -7.72 -21.77
C PRO A 60 -6.27 -6.28 -22.25
N TYR A 61 -5.98 -5.30 -21.39
CA TYR A 61 -5.91 -3.91 -21.84
C TYR A 61 -4.62 -3.73 -22.65
N THR A 62 -4.75 -3.17 -23.83
CA THR A 62 -3.67 -2.95 -24.79
C THR A 62 -3.60 -1.49 -25.21
N GLY A 63 -2.46 -1.11 -25.82
CA GLY A 63 -2.21 0.25 -26.26
C GLY A 63 -1.54 1.13 -25.19
N ASP A 64 -1.55 2.43 -25.44
CA ASP A 64 -1.01 3.42 -24.54
C ASP A 64 -1.92 3.72 -23.35
N PHE A 65 -1.48 4.62 -22.47
CA PHE A 65 -2.26 5.02 -21.30
C PHE A 65 -3.64 5.57 -21.67
N GLY A 66 -3.75 6.34 -22.77
CA GLY A 66 -5.00 6.90 -23.24
C GLY A 66 -5.99 5.82 -23.65
N ALA A 67 -5.54 4.80 -24.39
CA ALA A 67 -6.35 3.67 -24.82
C ALA A 67 -6.86 2.85 -23.61
N VAL A 68 -5.98 2.58 -22.64
CA VAL A 68 -6.34 1.87 -21.39
C VAL A 68 -7.41 2.62 -20.61
N ILE A 69 -7.22 3.92 -20.39
CA ILE A 69 -8.18 4.74 -19.64
C ILE A 69 -9.48 4.94 -20.44
N GLY A 70 -9.41 5.09 -21.75
CA GLY A 70 -10.59 5.17 -22.61
C GLY A 70 -11.48 3.93 -22.53
N ARG A 71 -10.89 2.72 -22.60
CA ARG A 71 -11.61 1.46 -22.39
C ARG A 71 -12.23 1.40 -20.99
N TRP A 72 -11.46 1.71 -19.95
CA TRP A 72 -11.95 1.74 -18.56
C TRP A 72 -13.12 2.71 -18.39
N GLN A 73 -13.06 3.91 -18.96
CA GLN A 73 -14.13 4.89 -18.90
C GLN A 73 -15.40 4.39 -19.63
N GLN A 74 -15.24 3.68 -20.74
CA GLN A 74 -16.37 3.08 -21.44
C GLN A 74 -17.01 1.97 -20.60
N GLU A 75 -16.20 1.10 -19.96
CA GLU A 75 -16.72 0.08 -19.02
C GLU A 75 -17.52 0.72 -17.88
N GLN A 76 -17.03 1.85 -17.32
CA GLN A 76 -17.77 2.57 -16.27
C GLN A 76 -19.12 3.11 -16.77
N LYS A 77 -19.16 3.69 -17.97
CA LYS A 77 -20.42 4.18 -18.58
C LYS A 77 -21.43 3.06 -18.82
N ASP A 78 -20.95 1.90 -19.23
CA ASP A 78 -21.76 0.73 -19.51
C ASP A 78 -22.17 -0.06 -18.25
N GLY A 79 -21.69 0.36 -17.06
CA GLY A 79 -21.89 -0.39 -15.81
C GLY A 79 -21.19 -1.76 -15.80
N LYS A 80 -20.16 -1.93 -16.62
CA LYS A 80 -19.40 -3.17 -16.78
C LYS A 80 -18.06 -3.11 -16.04
N THR A 81 -17.46 -4.28 -15.86
CA THR A 81 -16.09 -4.44 -15.38
C THR A 81 -15.39 -5.47 -16.25
N ALA A 82 -14.06 -5.38 -16.34
CA ALA A 82 -13.27 -6.32 -17.15
C ALA A 82 -13.49 -7.77 -16.71
N GLU A 83 -13.69 -8.66 -17.64
CA GLU A 83 -13.78 -10.10 -17.38
C GLU A 83 -12.39 -10.65 -17.02
N ILE A 84 -12.32 -11.50 -16.01
CA ILE A 84 -11.05 -12.06 -15.50
C ILE A 84 -11.04 -13.59 -15.63
N LYS A 85 -9.85 -14.14 -15.81
CA LYS A 85 -9.63 -15.58 -15.75
C LYS A 85 -9.74 -16.08 -14.30
N PRO A 86 -10.01 -17.38 -14.09
CA PRO A 86 -9.94 -17.98 -12.75
C PRO A 86 -8.58 -17.74 -12.11
N LEU A 87 -8.59 -17.35 -10.82
CA LEU A 87 -7.36 -17.17 -10.06
C LEU A 87 -6.64 -18.51 -9.86
N SER A 88 -5.33 -18.53 -9.94
CA SER A 88 -4.50 -19.73 -9.77
C SER A 88 -4.46 -20.28 -8.32
N LYS A 89 -4.95 -19.51 -7.35
CA LYS A 89 -4.97 -19.84 -5.92
C LYS A 89 -6.38 -19.62 -5.36
N ASN A 90 -6.79 -20.48 -4.41
CA ASN A 90 -8.06 -20.31 -3.73
C ASN A 90 -7.91 -19.40 -2.50
N VAL A 91 -8.60 -18.26 -2.47
CA VAL A 91 -8.57 -17.27 -1.37
C VAL A 91 -8.96 -17.92 -0.02
N ALA A 92 -9.84 -18.94 -0.03
CA ALA A 92 -10.28 -19.60 1.18
C ALA A 92 -9.14 -20.28 1.98
N ASP A 93 -8.05 -20.65 1.31
CA ASP A 93 -6.92 -21.39 1.90
C ASP A 93 -5.93 -20.50 2.68
N TYR A 94 -6.18 -19.19 2.79
CA TYR A 94 -5.28 -18.20 3.37
C TYR A 94 -5.97 -17.41 4.50
N ASP A 95 -5.17 -16.88 5.40
CA ASP A 95 -5.62 -16.09 6.55
C ASP A 95 -5.53 -14.57 6.26
N VAL A 96 -4.52 -14.17 5.48
CA VAL A 96 -4.23 -12.79 5.10
C VAL A 96 -4.06 -12.66 3.60
N ILE A 97 -4.70 -11.65 3.02
CA ILE A 97 -4.62 -11.33 1.60
C ILE A 97 -3.98 -9.96 1.42
N PHE A 98 -2.83 -9.88 0.78
CA PHE A 98 -2.32 -8.63 0.23
C PHE A 98 -2.96 -8.41 -1.14
N LEU A 99 -3.71 -7.32 -1.31
CA LEU A 99 -4.43 -7.03 -2.56
C LEU A 99 -3.84 -5.81 -3.27
N GLY A 100 -3.21 -6.05 -4.42
CA GLY A 100 -2.48 -5.06 -5.21
C GLY A 100 -3.17 -4.58 -6.47
N TYR A 101 -3.10 -3.26 -6.74
CA TYR A 101 -3.74 -2.67 -7.92
C TYR A 101 -3.13 -1.33 -8.33
N PRO A 102 -3.17 -0.98 -9.62
CA PRO A 102 -2.95 0.39 -10.05
C PRO A 102 -4.20 1.24 -9.78
N ILE A 103 -4.00 2.52 -9.45
CA ILE A 103 -5.08 3.49 -9.30
C ILE A 103 -5.53 3.99 -10.68
N TRP A 104 -6.81 3.79 -10.99
CA TRP A 104 -7.50 4.34 -12.15
C TRP A 104 -8.67 5.22 -11.69
N GLY A 105 -8.67 6.50 -12.09
CA GLY A 105 -9.72 7.44 -11.71
C GLY A 105 -9.97 7.59 -10.19
N GLY A 106 -8.91 7.45 -9.37
CA GLY A 106 -8.99 7.57 -7.91
C GLY A 106 -9.41 6.30 -7.17
N THR A 107 -9.64 5.19 -7.89
CA THR A 107 -10.00 3.88 -7.31
C THR A 107 -9.14 2.75 -7.88
N TYR A 108 -9.43 1.51 -7.52
CA TYR A 108 -8.75 0.33 -8.07
C TYR A 108 -9.18 0.05 -9.53
N ALA A 109 -8.29 -0.60 -10.29
CA ALA A 109 -8.52 -0.98 -11.68
C ALA A 109 -9.71 -1.94 -11.84
N SER A 110 -10.38 -1.90 -13.02
CA SER A 110 -11.56 -2.68 -13.37
C SER A 110 -11.45 -4.18 -13.12
N PRO A 111 -10.33 -4.87 -13.43
CA PRO A 111 -10.17 -6.30 -13.13
C PRO A 111 -10.29 -6.62 -11.63
N VAL A 112 -9.82 -5.71 -10.77
CA VAL A 112 -9.96 -5.86 -9.32
C VAL A 112 -11.42 -5.71 -8.89
N ALA A 113 -12.19 -4.83 -9.54
CA ALA A 113 -13.62 -4.73 -9.27
C ALA A 113 -14.36 -6.05 -9.54
N THR A 114 -14.00 -6.75 -10.63
CA THR A 114 -14.56 -8.08 -10.93
C THR A 114 -14.12 -9.13 -9.90
N PHE A 115 -12.85 -9.12 -9.51
CA PHE A 115 -12.34 -10.01 -8.46
C PHE A 115 -13.12 -9.82 -7.15
N LEU A 116 -13.35 -8.59 -6.72
CA LEU A 116 -14.09 -8.26 -5.50
C LEU A 116 -15.56 -8.74 -5.56
N LYS A 117 -16.23 -8.56 -6.71
CA LYS A 117 -17.60 -9.05 -6.90
C LYS A 117 -17.72 -10.57 -6.74
N ASN A 118 -16.69 -11.30 -7.16
CA ASN A 118 -16.67 -12.75 -7.18
C ASN A 118 -16.08 -13.38 -5.90
N THR A 119 -15.61 -12.57 -4.94
CA THR A 119 -14.88 -13.05 -3.76
C THR A 119 -15.61 -12.67 -2.47
N ASP A 120 -15.84 -13.67 -1.61
CA ASP A 120 -16.21 -13.46 -0.21
C ASP A 120 -14.96 -13.70 0.66
N PHE A 121 -14.50 -12.67 1.35
CA PHE A 121 -13.28 -12.73 2.16
C PHE A 121 -13.49 -13.39 3.53
N GLN A 122 -14.72 -13.68 3.95
CA GLN A 122 -15.04 -14.45 5.16
C GLN A 122 -14.34 -13.93 6.44
N GLY A 123 -14.23 -12.62 6.60
CA GLY A 123 -13.57 -11.98 7.73
C GLY A 123 -12.04 -11.90 7.65
N LYS A 124 -11.43 -12.38 6.55
CA LYS A 124 -9.96 -12.35 6.39
C LYS A 124 -9.42 -10.94 6.40
N LYS A 125 -8.21 -10.80 6.95
CA LYS A 125 -7.44 -9.56 6.86
C LYS A 125 -7.03 -9.30 5.42
N VAL A 126 -7.39 -8.13 4.89
CA VAL A 126 -7.00 -7.67 3.55
C VAL A 126 -6.15 -6.42 3.68
N VAL A 127 -4.93 -6.50 3.19
CA VAL A 127 -3.90 -5.45 3.22
C VAL A 127 -3.79 -4.88 1.81
N PRO A 128 -4.37 -3.70 1.52
CA PRO A 128 -4.26 -3.11 0.20
C PRO A 128 -2.87 -2.58 -0.08
N PHE A 129 -2.40 -2.74 -1.31
CA PHE A 129 -1.24 -1.98 -1.81
C PHE A 129 -1.52 -1.48 -3.22
N CYS A 130 -1.05 -0.27 -3.53
CA CYS A 130 -1.37 0.31 -4.82
C CYS A 130 -0.21 1.09 -5.43
N THR A 131 -0.27 1.24 -6.75
CA THR A 131 0.65 2.07 -7.52
C THR A 131 -0.12 3.18 -8.23
N PHE A 132 0.46 4.35 -8.32
CA PHE A 132 -0.23 5.52 -8.86
C PHE A 132 0.73 6.53 -9.49
N GLY A 133 0.18 7.44 -10.30
CA GLY A 133 0.89 8.60 -10.81
C GLY A 133 1.02 9.72 -9.76
N SER A 134 -0.04 9.96 -8.97
CA SER A 134 -0.04 11.04 -7.98
C SER A 134 -0.52 10.62 -6.59
N GLY A 135 -1.51 9.73 -6.47
CA GLY A 135 -2.09 9.34 -5.19
C GLY A 135 -3.33 8.45 -5.38
N GLY A 136 -4.13 8.28 -4.31
CA GLY A 136 -5.39 7.54 -4.37
C GLY A 136 -5.48 6.35 -3.41
N LEU A 137 -4.48 6.10 -2.56
CA LEU A 137 -4.53 5.00 -1.59
C LEU A 137 -5.76 5.11 -0.68
N ASN A 138 -5.98 6.26 -0.05
CA ASN A 138 -7.10 6.44 0.89
C ASN A 138 -8.44 6.25 0.20
N THR A 139 -8.66 6.93 -0.93
CA THR A 139 -9.91 6.86 -1.70
C THR A 139 -10.20 5.44 -2.18
N SER A 140 -9.18 4.73 -2.69
CA SER A 140 -9.34 3.35 -3.13
C SER A 140 -9.55 2.37 -1.98
N THR A 141 -8.92 2.61 -0.83
CA THR A 141 -9.14 1.81 0.39
C THR A 141 -10.57 1.97 0.90
N ASP A 142 -11.13 3.19 0.85
CA ASP A 142 -12.53 3.42 1.20
C ASP A 142 -13.50 2.75 0.21
N ALA A 143 -13.14 2.69 -1.07
CA ALA A 143 -13.88 1.91 -2.05
C ALA A 143 -13.80 0.40 -1.79
N LEU A 144 -12.63 -0.11 -1.35
CA LEU A 144 -12.48 -1.52 -0.92
C LEU A 144 -13.37 -1.85 0.28
N LYS A 145 -13.40 -0.99 1.32
CA LYS A 145 -14.26 -1.19 2.50
C LYS A 145 -15.75 -1.31 2.14
N LYS A 146 -16.18 -0.64 1.06
CA LYS A 146 -17.56 -0.69 0.58
C LYS A 146 -17.86 -1.93 -0.26
N ASN A 147 -16.89 -2.42 -1.04
CA ASN A 147 -17.12 -3.37 -2.11
C ASN A 147 -16.50 -4.76 -1.85
N ALA A 148 -15.55 -4.89 -0.92
CA ALA A 148 -14.95 -6.18 -0.58
C ALA A 148 -15.81 -6.90 0.48
N LYS A 149 -16.60 -7.86 0.02
CA LYS A 149 -17.56 -8.58 0.84
C LYS A 149 -16.88 -9.32 2.00
N ASN A 150 -17.30 -8.99 3.23
CA ASN A 150 -16.80 -9.60 4.47
C ASN A 150 -15.26 -9.50 4.63
N ALA A 151 -14.62 -8.47 4.08
CA ALA A 151 -13.19 -8.23 4.26
C ALA A 151 -12.90 -7.36 5.50
N ASN A 152 -11.86 -7.71 6.25
CA ASN A 152 -11.28 -6.83 7.26
C ASN A 152 -10.14 -6.02 6.65
N ILE A 153 -10.47 -4.86 6.06
CA ILE A 153 -9.51 -3.98 5.40
C ILE A 153 -8.68 -3.25 6.46
N VAL A 154 -7.36 -3.42 6.40
CA VAL A 154 -6.40 -2.75 7.30
C VAL A 154 -5.60 -1.66 6.57
N GLU A 155 -4.67 -1.00 7.28
CA GLU A 155 -3.78 0.00 6.69
C GLU A 155 -3.00 -0.59 5.52
N GLY A 156 -2.91 0.15 4.41
CA GLY A 156 -2.28 -0.29 3.17
C GLY A 156 -1.02 0.50 2.84
N TYR A 157 -0.39 0.12 1.72
CA TYR A 157 0.80 0.74 1.18
C TYR A 157 0.54 1.31 -0.22
N GLY A 158 1.17 2.43 -0.55
CA GLY A 158 1.06 3.03 -1.87
C GLY A 158 2.35 3.70 -2.32
N ILE A 159 2.71 3.53 -3.60
CA ILE A 159 3.92 4.12 -4.16
C ILE A 159 3.65 4.74 -5.54
N ARG A 160 4.21 5.92 -5.78
CA ARG A 160 4.26 6.50 -7.13
C ARG A 160 5.08 5.61 -8.07
N GLN A 161 4.60 5.47 -9.31
CA GLN A 161 5.36 4.77 -10.35
C GLN A 161 6.77 5.35 -10.54
N ALA A 162 6.92 6.67 -10.50
CA ALA A 162 8.21 7.36 -10.62
C ALA A 162 9.22 6.98 -9.50
N ARG A 163 8.74 6.45 -8.38
CA ARG A 163 9.56 6.05 -7.23
C ARG A 163 9.75 4.55 -7.10
N ILE A 164 9.37 3.75 -8.09
CA ILE A 164 9.39 2.29 -7.99
C ILE A 164 10.78 1.71 -7.66
N ALA A 165 11.85 2.40 -8.00
CA ALA A 165 13.21 2.02 -7.63
C ALA A 165 13.46 1.99 -6.10
N LYS A 166 12.61 2.65 -5.30
CA LYS A 166 12.68 2.67 -3.83
C LYS A 166 11.86 1.56 -3.15
N VAL A 167 11.15 0.74 -3.94
CA VAL A 167 10.14 -0.22 -3.46
C VAL A 167 10.67 -1.18 -2.39
N SER A 168 11.91 -1.65 -2.51
CA SER A 168 12.44 -2.68 -1.58
C SER A 168 12.52 -2.16 -0.14
N GLY A 169 13.09 -0.98 0.06
CA GLY A 169 13.18 -0.36 1.39
C GLY A 169 11.82 0.11 1.92
N GLU A 170 10.97 0.68 1.05
CA GLU A 170 9.65 1.15 1.47
C GLU A 170 8.71 0.00 1.85
N VAL A 171 8.71 -1.10 1.09
CA VAL A 171 7.96 -2.32 1.44
C VAL A 171 8.47 -2.91 2.74
N GLU A 172 9.80 -2.96 2.97
CA GLU A 172 10.35 -3.43 4.24
C GLU A 172 9.80 -2.64 5.43
N GLN A 173 9.88 -1.32 5.39
CA GLN A 173 9.38 -0.45 6.46
C GLN A 173 7.86 -0.61 6.65
N PHE A 174 7.11 -0.72 5.56
CA PHE A 174 5.69 -0.99 5.61
C PHE A 174 5.38 -2.33 6.30
N LEU A 175 6.05 -3.42 5.91
CA LEU A 175 5.83 -4.75 6.49
C LEU A 175 6.20 -4.81 7.98
N ILE A 176 7.26 -4.12 8.40
CA ILE A 176 7.63 -3.99 9.81
C ILE A 176 6.54 -3.22 10.57
N LYS A 177 6.10 -2.05 10.05
CA LYS A 177 5.04 -1.23 10.66
C LYS A 177 3.73 -1.99 10.78
N ALA A 178 3.38 -2.78 9.78
CA ALA A 178 2.15 -3.58 9.74
C ALA A 178 2.23 -4.89 10.55
N GLY A 179 3.38 -5.20 11.15
CA GLY A 179 3.60 -6.37 12.00
C GLY A 179 3.75 -7.70 11.25
N PHE A 180 4.08 -7.66 9.96
CA PHE A 180 4.35 -8.85 9.13
C PHE A 180 5.84 -9.23 9.07
N LYS A 181 6.71 -8.34 9.51
CA LYS A 181 8.16 -8.56 9.56
C LYS A 181 8.71 -8.01 10.86
N GLU A 182 9.69 -8.67 11.45
CA GLU A 182 10.43 -8.14 12.60
C GLU A 182 11.33 -6.99 12.18
N GLY A 183 11.47 -6.00 13.06
CA GLY A 183 12.30 -4.82 12.82
C GLY A 183 11.89 -3.64 13.69
N THR A 184 12.60 -2.54 13.52
CA THR A 184 12.31 -1.29 14.23
C THR A 184 11.63 -0.31 13.28
N VAL A 185 10.47 0.20 13.69
CA VAL A 185 9.77 1.28 12.97
C VAL A 185 10.44 2.60 13.34
N GLU A 186 10.88 3.34 12.34
CA GLU A 186 11.34 4.71 12.56
C GLU A 186 10.17 5.58 13.03
N GLN A 187 10.29 6.17 14.22
CA GLN A 187 9.31 7.11 14.73
C GLN A 187 9.59 8.48 14.11
N LEU A 188 8.74 8.89 13.19
CA LEU A 188 8.85 10.21 12.58
C LEU A 188 8.23 11.27 13.50
N PRO A 189 8.85 12.44 13.67
CA PRO A 189 8.25 13.55 14.39
C PRO A 189 6.98 14.04 13.66
N GLU A 190 6.13 14.72 14.40
CA GLU A 190 5.00 15.41 13.80
C GLU A 190 5.48 16.50 12.83
N PHE A 191 4.65 16.83 11.84
CA PHE A 191 4.92 17.99 10.99
C PHE A 191 4.85 19.27 11.83
N SER A 192 5.72 20.22 11.54
CA SER A 192 5.61 21.58 12.08
C SER A 192 4.26 22.21 11.73
N ALA A 193 3.89 23.23 12.47
CA ALA A 193 2.74 24.07 12.08
C ALA A 193 2.89 24.59 10.64
N GLN A 194 1.77 24.63 9.93
CA GLN A 194 1.71 25.17 8.56
C GLN A 194 2.05 26.67 8.59
N LYS A 195 2.94 27.10 7.71
CA LYS A 195 3.35 28.50 7.52
C LYS A 195 3.33 28.88 6.04
N GLU A 196 3.46 30.14 5.72
CA GLU A 196 3.63 30.61 4.33
C GLU A 196 4.87 29.97 3.69
N VAL A 197 4.76 29.66 2.40
CA VAL A 197 5.83 29.03 1.63
C VAL A 197 6.91 30.06 1.30
N THR A 198 8.14 29.81 1.70
CA THR A 198 9.30 30.62 1.34
C THR A 198 9.76 30.33 -0.10
N GLU A 199 10.58 31.22 -0.68
CA GLU A 199 11.18 31.00 -2.01
C GLU A 199 11.98 29.70 -2.08
N SER A 200 12.74 29.35 -1.05
CA SER A 200 13.51 28.11 -0.98
C SER A 200 12.59 26.87 -0.99
N GLU A 201 11.51 26.90 -0.21
CA GLU A 201 10.53 25.81 -0.16
C GLU A 201 9.74 25.69 -1.47
N MET A 202 9.44 26.81 -2.14
CA MET A 202 8.85 26.82 -3.47
C MET A 202 9.77 26.17 -4.50
N ASN A 203 11.07 26.44 -4.44
CA ASN A 203 12.06 25.82 -5.32
C ASN A 203 12.14 24.30 -5.09
N ILE A 204 12.09 23.83 -3.83
CA ILE A 204 12.01 22.39 -3.50
C ILE A 204 10.76 21.76 -4.11
N PHE A 205 9.58 22.39 -3.94
CA PHE A 205 8.33 21.92 -4.53
C PHE A 205 8.42 21.79 -6.05
N ASN A 206 8.88 22.85 -6.73
CA ASN A 206 8.98 22.87 -8.18
C ASN A 206 9.94 21.79 -8.72
N GLN A 207 11.07 21.57 -8.05
CA GLN A 207 12.02 20.51 -8.42
C GLN A 207 11.42 19.13 -8.21
N ALA A 208 10.74 18.91 -7.08
CA ALA A 208 10.14 17.62 -6.76
C ALA A 208 9.01 17.23 -7.72
N CYS A 209 8.23 18.23 -8.16
CA CYS A 209 7.05 18.01 -9.01
C CYS A 209 7.34 18.11 -10.51
N SER A 210 8.60 18.34 -10.91
CA SER A 210 8.98 18.60 -12.30
C SER A 210 8.74 17.41 -13.26
N ASP A 211 8.62 16.19 -12.74
CA ASP A 211 8.32 14.98 -13.51
C ASP A 211 6.81 14.73 -13.67
N TYR A 212 5.97 15.54 -13.03
CA TYR A 212 4.52 15.35 -13.04
C TYR A 212 3.85 16.34 -13.99
N GLN A 213 3.18 15.81 -15.01
CA GLN A 213 2.66 16.59 -16.13
C GLN A 213 1.32 17.30 -15.82
N MET A 214 0.59 16.83 -14.80
CA MET A 214 -0.70 17.43 -14.43
C MET A 214 -0.50 18.61 -13.48
N PRO A 215 -1.25 19.72 -13.62
CA PRO A 215 -1.13 20.85 -12.72
C PRO A 215 -1.54 20.46 -11.29
N LEU A 216 -0.63 20.67 -10.34
CA LEU A 216 -0.87 20.41 -8.91
C LEU A 216 -1.44 21.61 -8.17
N GLY A 217 -1.44 22.79 -8.80
CA GLY A 217 -1.76 24.07 -8.16
C GLY A 217 -0.54 24.74 -7.54
N THR A 218 -0.75 25.92 -6.95
CA THR A 218 0.31 26.69 -6.28
C THR A 218 0.27 26.43 -4.78
N PRO A 219 1.39 26.06 -4.14
CA PRO A 219 1.44 25.91 -2.69
C PRO A 219 1.13 27.22 -1.96
N SER A 220 0.22 27.18 -1.00
CA SER A 220 -0.13 28.30 -0.13
C SER A 220 0.58 28.22 1.22
N THR A 221 0.66 27.01 1.80
CA THR A 221 1.33 26.78 3.06
C THR A 221 2.16 25.50 3.04
N VAL A 222 3.11 25.40 3.98
CA VAL A 222 3.98 24.23 4.15
C VAL A 222 4.25 23.96 5.62
N GLY A 223 4.18 22.68 6.01
CA GLY A 223 4.78 22.14 7.22
C GLY A 223 5.94 21.22 6.85
N SER A 224 6.85 21.00 7.78
CA SER A 224 8.01 20.11 7.56
C SER A 224 8.29 19.26 8.79
N ARG A 225 8.97 18.12 8.57
CA ARG A 225 9.53 17.29 9.63
C ARG A 225 10.88 16.72 9.21
N GLN A 226 11.73 16.48 10.19
CA GLN A 226 13.01 15.81 9.95
C GLN A 226 12.78 14.30 9.76
N ILE A 227 13.48 13.76 8.78
CA ILE A 227 13.55 12.32 8.50
C ILE A 227 15.01 11.92 8.39
N LYS A 228 15.31 10.64 8.39
CA LYS A 228 16.67 10.16 8.23
C LYS A 228 17.30 10.65 6.92
N GLY A 229 18.32 11.49 7.03
CA GLY A 229 19.08 12.02 5.89
C GLY A 229 18.36 13.12 5.11
N GLY A 230 17.42 13.86 5.74
CA GLY A 230 16.76 14.98 5.05
C GLY A 230 15.50 15.48 5.73
N THR A 231 14.64 16.09 4.94
CA THR A 231 13.40 16.72 5.40
C THR A 231 12.22 16.24 4.55
N GLU A 232 11.10 15.94 5.19
CA GLU A 232 9.82 15.75 4.53
C GLU A 232 8.97 17.00 4.69
N TYR A 233 8.39 17.44 3.59
CA TYR A 233 7.52 18.62 3.48
C TYR A 233 6.09 18.20 3.18
N LEU A 234 5.15 18.89 3.81
CA LEU A 234 3.71 18.77 3.57
C LEU A 234 3.20 20.12 3.06
N TYR A 235 3.07 20.24 1.75
CA TYR A 235 2.51 21.42 1.11
C TYR A 235 0.99 21.34 1.04
N THR A 236 0.32 22.44 1.32
CA THR A 236 -1.09 22.64 1.00
C THR A 236 -1.18 23.44 -0.29
N VAL A 237 -1.92 22.91 -1.26
CA VAL A 237 -2.15 23.58 -2.56
C VAL A 237 -3.63 23.77 -2.80
N GLU A 238 -3.98 24.82 -3.49
CA GLU A 238 -5.32 25.07 -4.03
C GLU A 238 -5.27 24.96 -5.55
N GLY A 239 -6.06 24.06 -6.10
CA GLY A 239 -6.14 23.80 -7.53
C GLY A 239 -7.59 23.74 -8.01
N GLN A 240 -7.78 23.44 -9.29
CA GLN A 240 -9.11 23.34 -9.89
C GLN A 240 -10.00 22.26 -9.24
N MET A 241 -9.40 21.26 -8.61
CA MET A 241 -10.10 20.18 -7.90
C MET A 241 -10.23 20.44 -6.39
N GLY A 242 -10.00 21.67 -5.93
CA GLY A 242 -10.04 22.04 -4.53
C GLY A 242 -8.69 21.92 -3.81
N LYS A 243 -8.76 21.91 -2.48
CA LYS A 243 -7.59 21.88 -1.60
C LYS A 243 -7.00 20.46 -1.53
N SER A 244 -5.69 20.36 -1.68
CA SER A 244 -4.94 19.10 -1.63
C SER A 244 -3.68 19.23 -0.79
N GLN A 245 -3.20 18.12 -0.27
CA GLN A 245 -1.92 18.00 0.42
C GLN A 245 -0.92 17.26 -0.45
N ILE A 246 0.28 17.79 -0.61
CA ILE A 246 1.36 17.22 -1.40
C ILE A 246 2.55 16.94 -0.50
N TYR A 247 2.97 15.71 -0.49
CA TYR A 247 4.13 15.24 0.27
C TYR A 247 5.37 15.23 -0.61
N VAL A 248 6.43 15.85 -0.13
CA VAL A 248 7.74 15.94 -0.81
C VAL A 248 8.85 15.53 0.15
N ILE A 249 9.73 14.65 -0.29
CA ILE A 249 10.95 14.27 0.44
C ILE A 249 12.14 14.95 -0.23
N ALA A 250 12.95 15.66 0.56
CA ALA A 250 14.23 16.24 0.16
C ALA A 250 15.34 15.61 1.00
N LEU A 251 16.06 14.66 0.41
CA LEU A 251 17.23 14.03 1.03
C LEU A 251 18.49 14.85 0.72
N ASP A 252 19.43 14.85 1.65
CA ASP A 252 20.71 15.53 1.54
C ASP A 252 21.48 15.06 0.30
N GLY A 253 21.87 16.01 -0.56
CA GLY A 253 22.60 15.74 -1.79
C GLY A 253 21.80 15.07 -2.92
N ALA A 254 20.49 14.90 -2.77
CA ALA A 254 19.62 14.32 -3.80
C ALA A 254 18.60 15.33 -4.32
N LYS A 255 18.06 15.06 -5.52
CA LYS A 255 16.93 15.83 -6.04
C LYS A 255 15.69 15.55 -5.17
N PRO A 256 14.92 16.58 -4.77
CA PRO A 256 13.66 16.37 -4.07
C PRO A 256 12.67 15.49 -4.87
N GLU A 257 11.92 14.67 -4.16
CA GLU A 257 10.96 13.74 -4.75
C GLU A 257 9.53 14.01 -4.27
N PHE A 258 8.62 14.18 -5.18
CA PHE A 258 7.19 14.16 -4.92
C PHE A 258 6.73 12.74 -4.61
N THR A 259 6.09 12.51 -3.47
CA THR A 259 5.73 11.15 -3.04
C THR A 259 4.25 10.84 -3.24
N GLN A 260 3.34 11.75 -2.91
CA GLN A 260 1.90 11.57 -3.10
C GLN A 260 1.10 12.87 -3.00
N VAL A 261 -0.11 12.85 -3.57
CA VAL A 261 -1.19 13.81 -3.31
C VAL A 261 -2.26 13.13 -2.45
N VAL A 262 -2.71 13.83 -1.42
CA VAL A 262 -3.90 13.48 -0.63
C VAL A 262 -4.96 14.56 -0.82
N ARG A 263 -6.17 14.17 -1.19
CA ARG A 263 -7.35 15.04 -1.45
C ARG A 263 -8.45 14.73 -0.46
#